data_4c9c4ef03131f9aee6452ecd4d03f839
#
_entry.id   4c9c4ef03131f9aee6452ecd4d03f839
#
_cell.length_a   1.000
_cell.length_b   1.000
_cell.length_c   1.000
_cell.angle_alpha   90.00
_cell.angle_beta   90.00
_cell.angle_gamma   90.00
#
_symmetry.space_group_name_H-M   'P 1'
#
loop_
_entity.id
_entity.type
_entity.pdbx_description
1 polymer ?
#
loop_
_entity_poly.entity_id
_entity_poly.type
_entity_poly.pdbx_seq_one_letter_code
_entity_poly.pdbx_strand_id
1 'polypeptide(L)'
;MDCKILVLGAGGLGCEILKNLTMLGFVTQVHIIDMDTIELTNLNRQFLFHDADIGKAKALVAAQYISSRFPRLQVVSHVQDLTTLPPSFYRDFQFIISGLDAIEPRRFINETLVKLTLESNYEICIPFIDGGTEGLKGHVKTIIPGISACWECSIDTLPSHQDTVPMCTIANNPRLHRAHCGVCLHDTVS
;
A
#
# COMPACT_ATOMS: atom_id res chain seq x y z
N MET A 1 -16.18 -19.97 -3.63
CA MET A 1 -16.14 -18.59 -4.19
C MET A 1 -14.68 -18.17 -4.08
N ASP A 2 -14.02 -17.97 -5.21
CA ASP A 2 -12.60 -17.59 -5.23
C ASP A 2 -12.48 -16.10 -4.95
N CYS A 3 -11.76 -15.73 -3.89
CA CYS A 3 -11.51 -14.35 -3.54
C CYS A 3 -10.10 -13.96 -3.95
N LYS A 4 -9.98 -13.11 -4.97
CA LYS A 4 -8.72 -12.62 -5.53
C LYS A 4 -8.52 -11.17 -5.12
N ILE A 5 -7.44 -10.89 -4.41
CA ILE A 5 -7.12 -9.57 -3.87
C ILE A 5 -5.83 -9.04 -4.51
N LEU A 6 -5.84 -7.75 -4.85
CA LEU A 6 -4.65 -7.03 -5.28
C LEU A 6 -4.13 -6.16 -4.14
N VAL A 7 -2.86 -6.31 -3.81
CA VAL A 7 -2.15 -5.48 -2.83
C VAL A 7 -1.16 -4.59 -3.58
N LEU A 8 -1.30 -3.28 -3.39
CA LEU A 8 -0.45 -2.26 -3.97
C LEU A 8 0.59 -1.82 -2.93
N GLY A 9 1.85 -2.07 -3.23
CA GLY A 9 2.99 -1.80 -2.36
C GLY A 9 3.32 -2.95 -1.40
N ALA A 10 4.61 -3.30 -1.32
CA ALA A 10 5.20 -4.25 -0.37
C ALA A 10 6.14 -3.55 0.63
N GLY A 11 5.80 -2.31 0.99
CA GLY A 11 6.47 -1.53 2.03
C GLY A 11 6.11 -2.00 3.44
N GLY A 12 6.32 -1.16 4.45
CA GLY A 12 6.01 -1.51 5.85
C GLY A 12 4.55 -1.89 6.05
N LEU A 13 3.63 -1.04 5.57
CA LEU A 13 2.19 -1.31 5.66
C LEU A 13 1.79 -2.49 4.77
N GLY A 14 2.38 -2.61 3.57
CA GLY A 14 2.14 -3.74 2.67
C GLY A 14 2.51 -5.09 3.29
N CYS A 15 3.62 -5.17 4.01
CA CYS A 15 4.03 -6.38 4.74
C CYS A 15 2.97 -6.80 5.78
N GLU A 16 2.43 -5.84 6.55
CA GLU A 16 1.38 -6.10 7.55
C GLU A 16 0.06 -6.52 6.90
N ILE A 17 -0.34 -5.86 5.82
CA ILE A 17 -1.53 -6.22 5.03
C ILE A 17 -1.40 -7.66 4.53
N LEU A 18 -0.28 -8.00 3.88
CA LEU A 18 -0.03 -9.34 3.35
C LEU A 18 -0.10 -10.41 4.44
N LYS A 19 0.55 -10.18 5.59
CA LYS A 19 0.47 -11.09 6.74
C LYS A 19 -0.98 -11.31 7.19
N ASN A 20 -1.75 -10.23 7.34
CA ASN A 20 -3.11 -10.33 7.82
C ASN A 20 -4.04 -11.04 6.82
N LEU A 21 -3.86 -10.80 5.50
CA LEU A 21 -4.62 -11.48 4.45
C LEU A 21 -4.41 -13.00 4.47
N THR A 22 -3.20 -13.48 4.81
CA THR A 22 -2.93 -14.92 4.89
C THR A 22 -3.72 -15.63 5.99
N MET A 23 -4.17 -14.89 7.00
CA MET A 23 -4.97 -15.41 8.09
C MET A 23 -6.48 -15.43 7.79
N LEU A 24 -6.91 -14.81 6.69
CA LEU A 24 -8.30 -14.81 6.27
C LEU A 24 -8.59 -16.07 5.44
N GLY A 25 -9.38 -16.96 5.99
CA GLY A 25 -9.65 -18.26 5.39
C GLY A 25 -10.43 -18.24 4.06
N PHE A 26 -10.98 -17.09 3.65
CA PHE A 26 -11.74 -16.91 2.41
C PHE A 26 -10.90 -16.38 1.24
N VAL A 27 -9.70 -15.88 1.50
CA VAL A 27 -8.80 -15.38 0.45
C VAL A 27 -8.11 -16.57 -0.20
N THR A 28 -8.27 -16.71 -1.52
CA THR A 28 -7.70 -17.81 -2.29
C THR A 28 -6.50 -17.39 -3.12
N GLN A 29 -6.47 -16.12 -3.55
CA GLN A 29 -5.40 -15.60 -4.38
C GLN A 29 -5.04 -14.16 -3.98
N VAL A 30 -3.74 -13.88 -3.87
CA VAL A 30 -3.20 -12.54 -3.62
C VAL A 30 -2.20 -12.18 -4.71
N HIS A 31 -2.42 -11.03 -5.34
CA HIS A 31 -1.47 -10.40 -6.24
C HIS A 31 -0.78 -9.25 -5.53
N ILE A 32 0.53 -9.12 -5.71
CA ILE A 32 1.36 -8.09 -5.08
C ILE A 32 2.02 -7.28 -6.19
N ILE A 33 1.82 -5.96 -6.21
CA ILE A 33 2.52 -5.05 -7.13
C ILE A 33 3.47 -4.16 -6.32
N ASP A 34 4.73 -4.19 -6.68
CA ASP A 34 5.76 -3.27 -6.17
C ASP A 34 6.93 -3.26 -7.15
N MET A 35 7.38 -2.09 -7.55
CA MET A 35 8.51 -1.94 -8.49
C MET A 35 9.86 -1.82 -7.80
N ASP A 36 9.86 -1.59 -6.49
CA ASP A 36 11.07 -1.29 -5.75
C ASP A 36 11.91 -2.53 -5.44
N THR A 37 13.19 -2.27 -5.17
CA THR A 37 14.13 -3.23 -4.60
C THR A 37 14.26 -3.04 -3.09
N ILE A 38 14.71 -4.10 -2.43
CA ILE A 38 14.94 -4.11 -0.99
C ILE A 38 16.25 -3.40 -0.67
N GLU A 39 16.19 -2.45 0.24
CA GLU A 39 17.34 -1.73 0.77
C GLU A 39 17.56 -2.04 2.25
N LEU A 40 18.79 -1.86 2.73
CA LEU A 40 19.13 -2.06 4.16
C LEU A 40 18.22 -1.22 5.08
N THR A 41 17.87 0.00 4.67
CA THR A 41 16.99 0.91 5.42
C THR A 41 15.55 0.42 5.54
N ASN A 42 15.15 -0.56 4.74
CA ASN A 42 13.81 -1.12 4.77
C ASN A 42 13.64 -2.17 5.88
N LEU A 43 14.70 -2.87 6.26
CA LEU A 43 14.66 -4.03 7.15
C LEU A 43 14.21 -3.70 8.58
N ASN A 44 14.26 -2.45 8.98
CA ASN A 44 13.80 -2.01 10.30
C ASN A 44 12.27 -2.07 10.48
N ARG A 45 11.49 -2.13 9.38
CA ARG A 45 10.02 -2.11 9.41
C ARG A 45 9.34 -3.05 8.42
N GLN A 46 10.07 -3.61 7.46
CA GLN A 46 9.55 -4.52 6.43
C GLN A 46 9.97 -5.95 6.76
N PHE A 47 9.30 -6.55 7.74
CA PHE A 47 9.69 -7.82 8.39
C PHE A 47 9.66 -9.06 7.49
N LEU A 48 9.06 -8.95 6.28
CA LEU A 48 9.09 -10.04 5.29
C LEU A 48 10.48 -10.22 4.66
N PHE A 49 11.38 -9.24 4.82
CA PHE A 49 12.68 -9.18 4.17
C PHE A 49 13.82 -9.35 5.16
N HIS A 50 14.92 -9.94 4.70
CA HIS A 50 16.12 -10.24 5.48
C HIS A 50 17.35 -9.67 4.78
N ASP A 51 18.50 -9.64 5.47
CA ASP A 51 19.76 -9.11 4.92
C ASP A 51 20.15 -9.78 3.60
N ALA A 52 19.88 -11.08 3.45
CA ALA A 52 20.15 -11.84 2.22
C ALA A 52 19.26 -11.45 1.02
N ASP A 53 18.25 -10.61 1.24
CA ASP A 53 17.30 -10.18 0.22
C ASP A 53 17.58 -8.78 -0.31
N ILE A 54 18.58 -8.10 0.23
CA ILE A 54 18.98 -6.76 -0.23
C ILE A 54 19.31 -6.79 -1.73
N GLY A 55 18.73 -5.84 -2.48
CA GLY A 55 18.86 -5.72 -3.94
C GLY A 55 17.86 -6.56 -4.74
N LYS A 56 17.10 -7.47 -4.12
CA LYS A 56 16.01 -8.20 -4.79
C LYS A 56 14.73 -7.36 -4.84
N ALA A 57 13.83 -7.68 -5.78
CA ALA A 57 12.54 -7.02 -5.89
C ALA A 57 11.64 -7.33 -4.70
N LYS A 58 11.03 -6.29 -4.08
CA LYS A 58 10.14 -6.42 -2.91
C LYS A 58 8.96 -7.35 -3.17
N ALA A 59 8.24 -7.15 -4.30
CA ALA A 59 7.09 -7.98 -4.64
C ALA A 59 7.44 -9.48 -4.76
N LEU A 60 8.60 -9.78 -5.36
CA LEU A 60 9.04 -11.17 -5.54
C LEU A 60 9.35 -11.85 -4.21
N VAL A 61 10.14 -11.19 -3.34
CA VAL A 61 10.54 -11.75 -2.05
C VAL A 61 9.32 -11.90 -1.12
N ALA A 62 8.43 -10.90 -1.10
CA ALA A 62 7.18 -10.97 -0.35
C ALA A 62 6.32 -12.17 -0.79
N ALA A 63 6.17 -12.38 -2.11
CA ALA A 63 5.43 -13.51 -2.63
C ALA A 63 6.06 -14.86 -2.25
N GLN A 64 7.37 -14.98 -2.34
CA GLN A 64 8.11 -16.19 -1.95
C GLN A 64 7.95 -16.48 -0.44
N TYR A 65 8.06 -15.44 0.39
CA TYR A 65 7.90 -15.57 1.84
C TYR A 65 6.51 -16.09 2.20
N ILE A 66 5.47 -15.49 1.63
CA ILE A 66 4.09 -15.89 1.88
C ILE A 66 3.81 -17.30 1.36
N SER A 67 4.18 -17.60 0.11
CA SER A 67 3.94 -18.92 -0.50
C SER A 67 4.61 -20.07 0.26
N SER A 68 5.79 -19.83 0.82
CA SER A 68 6.51 -20.85 1.60
C SER A 68 5.82 -21.21 2.91
N ARG A 69 5.08 -20.26 3.51
CA ARG A 69 4.38 -20.45 4.79
C ARG A 69 2.91 -20.83 4.63
N PHE A 70 2.30 -20.39 3.55
CA PHE A 70 0.86 -20.58 3.29
C PHE A 70 0.64 -21.23 1.92
N PRO A 71 0.95 -22.53 1.76
CA PRO A 71 0.92 -23.21 0.46
C PRO A 71 -0.49 -23.33 -0.15
N ARG A 72 -1.54 -23.08 0.62
CA ARG A 72 -2.93 -23.04 0.13
C ARG A 72 -3.30 -21.71 -0.53
N LEU A 73 -2.54 -20.66 -0.28
CA LEU A 73 -2.77 -19.33 -0.84
C LEU A 73 -1.96 -19.19 -2.12
N GLN A 74 -2.62 -18.92 -3.22
CA GLN A 74 -1.94 -18.59 -4.47
C GLN A 74 -1.43 -17.15 -4.39
N VAL A 75 -0.12 -16.97 -4.54
CA VAL A 75 0.50 -15.63 -4.50
C VAL A 75 1.22 -15.35 -5.80
N VAL A 76 0.91 -14.21 -6.42
CA VAL A 76 1.49 -13.77 -7.69
C VAL A 76 2.16 -12.41 -7.49
N SER A 77 3.42 -12.28 -7.88
CA SER A 77 4.17 -11.03 -7.82
C SER A 77 4.23 -10.34 -9.17
N HIS A 78 4.09 -9.01 -9.16
CA HIS A 78 4.25 -8.13 -10.30
C HIS A 78 5.31 -7.08 -9.97
N VAL A 79 6.52 -7.23 -10.56
CA VAL A 79 7.64 -6.30 -10.37
C VAL A 79 7.56 -5.23 -11.46
N GLN A 80 6.65 -4.29 -11.28
CA GLN A 80 6.42 -3.22 -12.28
C GLN A 80 5.65 -2.06 -11.66
N ASP A 81 5.69 -0.93 -12.34
CA ASP A 81 4.89 0.23 -11.99
C ASP A 81 3.40 -0.06 -12.26
N LEU A 82 2.56 0.15 -11.26
CA LEU A 82 1.12 -0.07 -11.39
C LEU A 82 0.48 0.83 -12.47
N THR A 83 1.05 2.01 -12.74
CA THR A 83 0.53 2.94 -13.75
C THR A 83 0.72 2.45 -15.18
N THR A 84 1.59 1.47 -15.41
CA THR A 84 1.84 0.88 -16.73
C THR A 84 0.86 -0.22 -17.09
N LEU A 85 0.07 -0.68 -16.13
CA LEU A 85 -0.88 -1.76 -16.32
C LEU A 85 -2.17 -1.26 -16.99
N PRO A 86 -2.74 -2.03 -17.93
CA PRO A 86 -3.98 -1.65 -18.57
C PRO A 86 -5.15 -1.73 -17.58
N PRO A 87 -6.22 -0.91 -17.73
CA PRO A 87 -7.40 -0.97 -16.89
C PRO A 87 -8.05 -2.36 -16.82
N SER A 88 -7.96 -3.15 -17.89
CA SER A 88 -8.46 -4.53 -17.93
C SER A 88 -7.82 -5.45 -16.89
N PHE A 89 -6.58 -5.18 -16.48
CA PHE A 89 -5.89 -5.95 -15.45
C PHE A 89 -6.62 -5.89 -14.10
N TYR A 90 -7.15 -4.73 -13.75
CA TYR A 90 -7.80 -4.50 -12.46
C TYR A 90 -9.18 -5.15 -12.34
N ARG A 91 -9.84 -5.49 -13.47
CA ARG A 91 -11.20 -6.03 -13.50
C ARG A 91 -11.37 -7.38 -12.79
N ASP A 92 -10.29 -8.14 -12.67
CA ASP A 92 -10.33 -9.51 -12.17
C ASP A 92 -10.30 -9.61 -10.64
N PHE A 93 -10.15 -8.49 -9.95
CA PHE A 93 -10.01 -8.47 -8.50
C PHE A 93 -11.33 -8.13 -7.80
N GLN A 94 -11.59 -8.79 -6.66
CA GLN A 94 -12.73 -8.49 -5.81
C GLN A 94 -12.44 -7.32 -4.86
N PHE A 95 -11.16 -7.12 -4.49
CA PHE A 95 -10.72 -6.01 -3.66
C PHE A 95 -9.33 -5.54 -4.09
N ILE A 96 -9.10 -4.23 -3.97
CA ILE A 96 -7.77 -3.65 -4.12
C ILE A 96 -7.42 -2.94 -2.82
N ILE A 97 -6.27 -3.29 -2.25
CA ILE A 97 -5.79 -2.75 -0.98
C ILE A 97 -4.47 -2.04 -1.21
N SER A 98 -4.37 -0.78 -0.79
CA SER A 98 -3.19 0.06 -0.98
C SER A 98 -2.45 0.27 0.33
N GLY A 99 -1.14 0.05 0.30
CA GLY A 99 -0.16 0.45 1.30
C GLY A 99 0.92 1.35 0.69
N LEU A 100 0.53 2.18 -0.29
CA LEU A 100 1.42 3.10 -0.98
C LEU A 100 1.78 4.30 -0.11
N ASP A 101 2.93 4.91 -0.37
CA ASP A 101 3.42 6.11 0.31
C ASP A 101 3.36 7.39 -0.56
N ALA A 102 3.09 7.25 -1.86
CA ALA A 102 3.00 8.35 -2.81
C ALA A 102 1.55 8.69 -3.19
N ILE A 103 1.30 9.94 -3.49
CA ILE A 103 -0.01 10.48 -3.86
C ILE A 103 -0.40 10.07 -5.28
N GLU A 104 0.53 10.20 -6.24
CA GLU A 104 0.24 9.97 -7.65
C GLU A 104 -0.25 8.55 -7.97
N PRO A 105 0.36 7.47 -7.46
CA PRO A 105 -0.17 6.13 -7.68
C PRO A 105 -1.56 5.91 -7.08
N ARG A 106 -1.86 6.55 -5.93
CA ARG A 106 -3.20 6.50 -5.32
C ARG A 106 -4.25 7.18 -6.19
N ARG A 107 -3.91 8.34 -6.77
CA ARG A 107 -4.79 9.05 -7.71
C ARG A 107 -5.05 8.22 -8.95
N PHE A 108 -4.00 7.66 -9.53
CA PHE A 108 -4.09 6.81 -10.72
C PHE A 108 -5.05 5.63 -10.50
N ILE A 109 -4.88 4.87 -9.41
CA ILE A 109 -5.75 3.71 -9.15
C ILE A 109 -7.18 4.15 -8.86
N ASN A 110 -7.38 5.22 -8.09
CA ASN A 110 -8.70 5.79 -7.84
C ASN A 110 -9.43 6.17 -9.13
N GLU A 111 -8.76 6.90 -10.03
CA GLU A 111 -9.30 7.29 -11.33
C GLU A 111 -9.64 6.07 -12.18
N THR A 112 -8.72 5.10 -12.26
CA THR A 112 -8.89 3.88 -13.03
C THR A 112 -10.12 3.09 -12.57
N LEU A 113 -10.31 2.92 -11.26
CA LEU A 113 -11.44 2.17 -10.73
C LEU A 113 -12.76 2.90 -10.88
N VAL A 114 -12.80 4.22 -10.68
CA VAL A 114 -14.00 5.03 -10.93
C VAL A 114 -14.39 4.94 -12.40
N LYS A 115 -13.43 5.07 -13.32
CA LYS A 115 -13.67 4.98 -14.75
C LYS A 115 -14.20 3.60 -15.16
N LEU A 116 -13.61 2.53 -14.69
CA LEU A 116 -14.07 1.15 -14.92
C LEU A 116 -15.52 0.95 -14.44
N THR A 117 -15.86 1.48 -13.27
CA THR A 117 -17.21 1.38 -12.72
C THR A 117 -18.23 2.12 -13.57
N LEU A 118 -17.92 3.35 -13.97
CA LEU A 118 -18.81 4.16 -14.80
C LEU A 118 -18.97 3.58 -16.21
N GLU A 119 -17.88 3.16 -16.85
CA GLU A 119 -17.90 2.57 -18.19
C GLU A 119 -18.66 1.24 -18.24
N SER A 120 -18.69 0.49 -17.13
CA SER A 120 -19.44 -0.76 -17.02
C SER A 120 -20.88 -0.58 -16.54
N ASN A 121 -21.41 0.65 -16.41
CA ASN A 121 -22.71 0.92 -15.81
C ASN A 121 -22.88 0.25 -14.44
N TYR A 122 -21.84 0.31 -13.60
CA TYR A 122 -21.78 -0.30 -12.25
C TYR A 122 -21.82 -1.84 -12.21
N GLU A 123 -21.68 -2.52 -13.35
CA GLU A 123 -21.52 -3.99 -13.35
C GLU A 123 -20.20 -4.42 -12.72
N ILE A 124 -19.14 -3.59 -12.87
CA ILE A 124 -17.84 -3.78 -12.25
C ILE A 124 -17.66 -2.68 -11.22
N CYS A 125 -17.72 -3.04 -9.96
CA CYS A 125 -17.47 -2.13 -8.86
C CYS A 125 -16.49 -2.81 -7.88
N ILE A 126 -15.23 -2.39 -7.94
CA ILE A 126 -14.14 -2.98 -7.14
C ILE A 126 -13.85 -2.08 -5.96
N PRO A 127 -14.15 -2.50 -4.72
CA PRO A 127 -13.80 -1.72 -3.53
C PRO A 127 -12.30 -1.46 -3.44
N PHE A 128 -11.95 -0.21 -3.18
CA PHE A 128 -10.58 0.24 -2.97
C PHE A 128 -10.37 0.63 -1.51
N ILE A 129 -9.46 -0.05 -0.83
CA ILE A 129 -9.11 0.20 0.57
C ILE A 129 -7.73 0.83 0.59
N ASP A 130 -7.67 2.12 0.88
CA ASP A 130 -6.42 2.87 0.95
C ASP A 130 -5.98 3.07 2.39
N GLY A 131 -4.79 2.56 2.71
CA GLY A 131 -4.12 2.72 3.99
C GLY A 131 -2.96 3.70 3.92
N GLY A 132 -2.81 4.52 4.94
CA GLY A 132 -1.68 5.43 5.06
C GLY A 132 -1.26 5.63 6.50
N THR A 133 0.01 5.97 6.69
CA THR A 133 0.57 6.33 8.00
C THR A 133 1.25 7.67 7.89
N GLU A 134 1.01 8.52 8.87
CA GLU A 134 1.63 9.83 9.00
C GLU A 134 2.10 10.03 10.45
N GLY A 135 3.40 9.98 10.67
CA GLY A 135 3.98 9.97 12.01
C GLY A 135 3.45 8.78 12.83
N LEU A 136 2.82 9.07 13.96
CA LEU A 136 2.21 8.08 14.86
C LEU A 136 0.72 7.84 14.58
N LYS A 137 0.17 8.48 13.56
CA LYS A 137 -1.23 8.33 13.17
C LYS A 137 -1.33 7.47 11.93
N GLY A 138 -2.39 6.69 11.85
CA GLY A 138 -2.76 5.93 10.65
C GLY A 138 -4.17 6.28 10.23
N HIS A 139 -4.45 6.14 8.95
CA HIS A 139 -5.79 6.26 8.40
C HIS A 139 -6.07 5.11 7.44
N VAL A 140 -7.32 4.75 7.36
CA VAL A 140 -7.82 3.81 6.35
C VAL A 140 -9.05 4.44 5.72
N LYS A 141 -9.08 4.47 4.40
CA LYS A 141 -10.21 4.95 3.63
C LYS A 141 -10.73 3.83 2.75
N THR A 142 -12.01 3.48 2.90
CA THR A 142 -12.69 2.56 2.00
C THR A 142 -13.46 3.37 0.95
N ILE A 143 -13.18 3.11 -0.30
CA ILE A 143 -13.77 3.77 -1.46
C ILE A 143 -14.55 2.72 -2.25
N ILE A 144 -15.84 2.97 -2.42
CA ILE A 144 -16.67 2.23 -3.35
C ILE A 144 -16.81 3.12 -4.60
N PRO A 145 -16.12 2.79 -5.70
CA PRO A 145 -16.02 3.65 -6.87
C PRO A 145 -17.41 4.05 -7.40
N GLY A 146 -17.60 5.34 -7.66
CA GLY A 146 -18.88 5.88 -8.14
C GLY A 146 -20.01 5.97 -7.12
N ILE A 147 -19.84 5.44 -5.89
CA ILE A 147 -20.87 5.41 -4.84
C ILE A 147 -20.44 6.23 -3.62
N SER A 148 -19.23 6.02 -3.11
CA SER A 148 -18.71 6.78 -1.97
C SER A 148 -17.81 7.92 -2.42
N ALA A 149 -17.49 8.83 -1.50
CA ALA A 149 -16.48 9.86 -1.74
C ALA A 149 -15.15 9.21 -2.13
N CYS A 150 -14.64 9.55 -3.31
CA CYS A 150 -13.41 9.00 -3.84
C CYS A 150 -12.16 9.68 -3.21
N TRP A 151 -10.96 9.29 -3.66
CA TRP A 151 -9.73 9.85 -3.13
C TRP A 151 -9.60 11.36 -3.42
N GLU A 152 -9.95 11.79 -4.65
CA GLU A 152 -9.96 13.21 -5.06
C GLU A 152 -10.92 14.06 -4.23
N CYS A 153 -12.07 13.52 -3.82
CA CYS A 153 -13.03 14.24 -2.98
C CYS A 153 -12.46 14.63 -1.60
N SER A 154 -11.36 14.03 -1.18
CA SER A 154 -10.72 14.28 0.11
C SER A 154 -9.31 14.86 0.01
N ILE A 155 -8.84 15.19 -1.21
CA ILE A 155 -7.47 15.68 -1.40
C ILE A 155 -7.23 17.02 -0.70
N ASP A 156 -8.25 17.88 -0.66
CA ASP A 156 -8.18 19.19 -0.01
C ASP A 156 -8.12 19.10 1.53
N THR A 157 -8.41 17.91 2.09
CA THR A 157 -8.28 17.68 3.54
C THR A 157 -6.89 17.20 3.94
N LEU A 158 -6.02 16.91 2.98
CA LEU A 158 -4.64 16.55 3.24
C LEU A 158 -3.83 17.78 3.62
N PRO A 159 -2.89 17.67 4.58
CA PRO A 159 -2.01 18.78 4.93
C PRO A 159 -1.23 19.24 3.69
N SER A 160 -1.06 20.58 3.58
CA SER A 160 -0.31 21.16 2.46
C SER A 160 1.13 20.64 2.47
N HIS A 161 1.72 20.48 1.28
CA HIS A 161 3.09 19.96 1.08
C HIS A 161 4.20 20.68 1.87
N GLN A 162 3.92 21.84 2.45
CA GLN A 162 4.88 22.62 3.23
C GLN A 162 5.10 22.07 4.64
N ASP A 163 4.19 21.25 5.16
CA ASP A 163 4.24 20.71 6.54
C ASP A 163 4.61 19.22 6.60
N THR A 164 4.71 18.53 5.47
CA THR A 164 5.06 17.13 5.42
C THR A 164 6.55 16.92 5.24
N VAL A 165 7.30 16.96 6.34
CA VAL A 165 8.56 16.20 6.39
C VAL A 165 8.16 14.74 6.29
N PRO A 166 8.82 13.91 5.44
CA PRO A 166 8.54 12.46 5.39
C PRO A 166 8.88 11.82 6.73
N MET A 167 7.96 11.89 7.68
CA MET A 167 8.17 11.49 9.07
C MET A 167 8.38 9.98 9.22
N CYS A 168 7.85 9.18 8.29
CA CYS A 168 8.00 7.72 8.36
C CYS A 168 9.44 7.24 8.18
N THR A 169 10.24 7.94 7.36
CA THR A 169 11.59 7.48 7.03
C THR A 169 12.67 8.13 7.89
N ILE A 170 12.48 9.39 8.30
CA ILE A 170 13.50 10.20 8.99
C ILE A 170 13.26 10.26 10.50
N ALA A 171 12.02 10.48 10.96
CA ALA A 171 11.72 10.64 12.38
C ALA A 171 11.68 9.32 13.15
N ASN A 172 11.34 8.22 12.50
CA ASN A 172 11.33 6.89 13.12
C ASN A 172 12.69 6.15 13.04
N ASN A 173 13.72 6.78 12.47
CA ASN A 173 15.06 6.21 12.48
C ASN A 173 15.88 6.85 13.60
N PRO A 174 16.09 6.17 14.76
CA PRO A 174 16.73 6.74 15.95
C PRO A 174 18.23 7.07 15.76
N ARG A 175 18.74 6.98 14.54
CA ARG A 175 20.16 7.22 14.24
C ARG A 175 20.55 8.68 14.12
N LEU A 176 19.60 9.62 14.09
CA LEU A 176 19.88 11.05 14.05
C LEU A 176 19.26 11.74 15.26
N HIS A 177 20.10 11.97 16.27
CA HIS A 177 19.77 12.71 17.49
C HIS A 177 19.13 14.10 17.22
N ARG A 178 19.31 14.66 16.02
CA ARG A 178 18.71 15.96 15.60
C ARG A 178 17.23 15.89 15.24
N ALA A 179 16.74 14.78 14.75
CA ALA A 179 15.33 14.63 14.40
C ALA A 179 14.46 14.49 15.66
N HIS A 180 15.01 13.96 16.74
CA HIS A 180 14.31 13.82 18.02
C HIS A 180 14.14 15.15 18.76
N CYS A 181 15.10 16.07 18.63
CA CYS A 181 14.99 17.42 19.22
C CYS A 181 13.97 18.32 18.53
N GLY A 182 13.70 18.15 17.22
CA GLY A 182 12.72 18.95 16.49
C GLY A 182 11.27 18.72 16.93
N VAL A 183 10.98 17.51 17.37
CA VAL A 183 9.64 17.14 17.85
C VAL A 183 9.37 17.63 19.27
N CYS A 184 10.40 17.69 20.11
CA CYS A 184 10.27 18.17 21.49
C CYS A 184 10.15 19.70 21.61
N LEU A 185 10.56 20.47 20.59
CA LEU A 185 10.53 21.94 20.67
C LEU A 185 9.19 22.57 20.24
N HIS A 186 8.28 21.81 19.65
CA HIS A 186 6.96 22.31 19.26
C HIS A 186 5.89 22.18 20.36
N ASP A 187 6.14 21.40 21.42
CA ASP A 187 5.15 21.19 22.48
C ASP A 187 5.33 22.12 23.71
N THR A 188 6.23 23.12 23.63
CA THR A 188 6.51 24.02 24.79
C THR A 188 6.27 25.49 24.52
N VAL A 189 5.49 25.88 23.48
CA VAL A 189 5.06 27.27 23.28
C VAL A 189 3.57 27.30 22.98
N SER A 190 2.78 27.23 24.02
CA SER A 190 1.46 27.84 24.14
C SER A 190 1.06 27.98 25.58
#